data_2677cf72b26d31bb498d911affe745aa
#
_entry.id   2677cf72b26d31bb498d911affe745aa
#
_cell.length_a   1.000
_cell.length_b   1.000
_cell.length_c   1.000
_cell.angle_alpha   90.00
_cell.angle_beta   90.00
_cell.angle_gamma   90.00
#
_symmetry.space_group_name_H-M   'P 1'
#
loop_
_entity.id
_entity.type
_entity.pdbx_description
1 polymer ?
#
loop_
_entity_poly.entity_id
_entity_poly.type
_entity_poly.pdbx_seq_one_letter_code
_entity_poly.pdbx_strand_id
1 'polypeptide(L)'
;GNKPKLAINYTRPADVKASTMLEIAKKLTTLISVDASELKERDLKDYWVATNPDKVDSLLTAEEKKRIAKENLSTSKTYEMQLEHIPADELNYSDAEKQVIAIFTKMNSAYALSTVTLKNEGVTEQEVAKISERLGELRGVDVDSDWDREYPMGDMLKTILGTVSSEKTGLPSDKVKSLLAQGYSLNDRVGTSYLEEQYETVLSGTKTVVKSQTNTKGEVVNTTETYPGKGGSNLVLTIDTEFQKKIEEIAKKSVEEMTDPAADRVYIVVMNPKNGDILGITGKKKKFDENFHSTGVEDDALGAINNSFGMGSVVKPATVLSGYMDGAITLDDNTIVDEPIEFEASKPKSSWFNRNGKMELTDLDALERSSNVYMIKLAMKMGGQTTYEKGGRLNINLSLFDKLREYYAQFGLGVRTGIDLPNEGKGYNGGTADAFSALDFAFGQFDLYTPLQLAQYMSTIANGGTRIAPRLVKEIHETSPSGGIGNLEDVVPTKIMNSIQVSKEILDHIKEGLYRVTHGENGTSATTFRTYSPQVAGKTGTTEAFYSGPNPAYKNEAVENSSFISYAPYDNPEIVVAVVAPYFKDGSPSDYAAKVAKQVYDAYFGKTSSSSQTNEATVNSQIRQQQNNRR
;
A
#
# COMPACT_ATOMS: atom_id res chain seq x y z
N GLY A 1 -14.38 -7.64 -1.69
CA GLY A 1 -15.41 -8.37 -2.45
C GLY A 1 -16.40 -7.45 -3.15
N ASN A 2 -17.30 -8.03 -3.95
CA ASN A 2 -18.38 -7.30 -4.58
C ASN A 2 -19.67 -7.49 -3.79
N LYS A 3 -20.33 -6.38 -3.46
CA LYS A 3 -21.68 -6.37 -2.93
C LYS A 3 -22.64 -6.15 -4.08
N PRO A 4 -23.47 -7.13 -4.46
CA PRO A 4 -24.42 -6.96 -5.57
C PRO A 4 -25.48 -5.93 -5.22
N LYS A 5 -25.88 -5.15 -6.20
CA LYS A 5 -26.98 -4.20 -6.14
C LYS A 5 -27.76 -4.22 -7.46
N LEU A 6 -28.94 -3.62 -7.47
CA LEU A 6 -29.76 -3.48 -8.66
C LEU A 6 -29.40 -2.18 -9.39
N ALA A 7 -29.47 -2.21 -10.71
CA ALA A 7 -29.30 -1.05 -11.57
C ALA A 7 -30.44 -0.94 -12.61
N ILE A 8 -30.74 0.30 -12.96
CA ILE A 8 -31.66 0.64 -14.05
C ILE A 8 -30.82 1.28 -15.13
N ASN A 9 -30.71 0.60 -16.25
CA ASN A 9 -29.86 0.96 -17.36
C ASN A 9 -30.68 1.46 -18.56
N TYR A 10 -30.01 2.19 -19.45
CA TYR A 10 -30.54 2.59 -20.72
C TYR A 10 -29.55 2.31 -21.84
N THR A 11 -29.90 1.46 -22.77
CA THR A 11 -29.18 1.23 -24.03
C THR A 11 -29.80 2.09 -25.13
N ARG A 12 -29.02 3.08 -25.63
CA ARG A 12 -29.52 4.01 -26.62
C ARG A 12 -29.76 3.31 -27.97
N PRO A 13 -31.02 3.22 -28.48
CA PRO A 13 -31.28 2.72 -29.82
C PRO A 13 -30.60 3.60 -30.90
N ALA A 14 -30.20 3.01 -32.02
CA ALA A 14 -29.47 3.71 -33.07
C ALA A 14 -30.22 4.88 -33.70
N ASP A 15 -31.55 4.80 -33.74
CA ASP A 15 -32.48 5.73 -34.42
C ASP A 15 -33.30 6.62 -33.49
N VAL A 16 -32.97 6.61 -32.16
CA VAL A 16 -33.78 7.35 -31.18
C VAL A 16 -33.56 8.87 -31.29
N LYS A 17 -34.66 9.62 -31.30
CA LYS A 17 -34.67 11.10 -31.28
C LYS A 17 -34.67 11.61 -29.84
N ALA A 18 -34.17 12.84 -29.64
CA ALA A 18 -34.17 13.51 -28.34
C ALA A 18 -35.59 13.62 -27.74
N SER A 19 -36.62 13.87 -28.58
CA SER A 19 -38.02 13.91 -28.14
C SER A 19 -38.50 12.59 -27.56
N THR A 20 -38.11 11.45 -28.15
CA THR A 20 -38.45 10.12 -27.64
C THR A 20 -37.74 9.83 -26.32
N MET A 21 -36.48 10.19 -26.20
CA MET A 21 -35.74 10.07 -24.93
C MET A 21 -36.38 10.92 -23.83
N LEU A 22 -36.83 12.12 -24.16
CA LEU A 22 -37.54 13.00 -23.23
C LEU A 22 -38.86 12.38 -22.74
N GLU A 23 -39.64 11.76 -23.62
CA GLU A 23 -40.89 11.04 -23.24
C GLU A 23 -40.59 9.87 -22.31
N ILE A 24 -39.55 9.09 -22.60
CA ILE A 24 -39.11 7.99 -21.75
C ILE A 24 -38.66 8.52 -20.38
N ALA A 25 -37.87 9.60 -20.35
CA ALA A 25 -37.42 10.22 -19.11
C ALA A 25 -38.59 10.70 -18.23
N LYS A 26 -39.61 11.33 -18.85
CA LYS A 26 -40.84 11.73 -18.14
C LYS A 26 -41.61 10.54 -17.60
N LYS A 27 -41.72 9.44 -18.32
CA LYS A 27 -42.35 8.22 -17.83
C LYS A 27 -41.57 7.60 -16.68
N LEU A 28 -40.22 7.54 -16.78
CA LEU A 28 -39.37 6.98 -15.76
C LEU A 28 -39.49 7.72 -14.40
N THR A 29 -39.62 9.05 -14.40
CA THR A 29 -39.78 9.81 -13.15
C THR A 29 -41.12 9.53 -12.42
N THR A 30 -42.07 8.89 -13.07
CA THR A 30 -43.29 8.38 -12.40
C THR A 30 -43.09 7.02 -11.73
N LEU A 31 -42.00 6.32 -12.05
CA LEU A 31 -41.71 4.97 -11.60
C LEU A 31 -40.56 4.92 -10.61
N ILE A 32 -39.59 5.80 -10.78
CA ILE A 32 -38.34 5.87 -9.99
C ILE A 32 -38.06 7.30 -9.55
N SER A 33 -37.32 7.44 -8.45
CA SER A 33 -36.71 8.70 -8.01
C SER A 33 -35.21 8.68 -8.28
N VAL A 34 -34.68 9.77 -8.84
CA VAL A 34 -33.24 9.95 -9.09
C VAL A 34 -32.72 11.20 -8.38
N ASP A 35 -31.44 11.18 -8.03
CA ASP A 35 -30.77 12.37 -7.51
C ASP A 35 -30.51 13.36 -8.66
N ALA A 36 -30.95 14.59 -8.49
CA ALA A 36 -30.75 15.70 -9.41
C ALA A 36 -29.83 16.80 -8.87
N SER A 37 -29.16 16.56 -7.73
CA SER A 37 -28.32 17.57 -7.04
C SER A 37 -27.05 17.92 -7.84
N GLU A 38 -26.60 17.07 -8.73
CA GLU A 38 -25.38 17.25 -9.53
C GLU A 38 -25.60 17.89 -10.91
N LEU A 39 -26.81 18.31 -11.23
CA LEU A 39 -27.12 18.97 -12.51
C LEU A 39 -26.33 20.27 -12.68
N LYS A 40 -25.72 20.40 -13.84
CA LYS A 40 -24.98 21.60 -14.26
C LYS A 40 -25.85 22.50 -15.12
N GLU A 41 -25.50 23.77 -15.20
CA GLU A 41 -26.19 24.73 -16.07
C GLU A 41 -26.27 24.22 -17.53
N ARG A 42 -25.25 23.53 -17.99
CA ARG A 42 -25.21 22.91 -19.32
C ARG A 42 -26.35 21.90 -19.51
N ASP A 43 -26.63 21.08 -18.52
CA ASP A 43 -27.68 20.05 -18.57
C ASP A 43 -29.07 20.69 -18.65
N LEU A 44 -29.27 21.80 -17.94
CA LEU A 44 -30.50 22.60 -18.00
C LEU A 44 -30.70 23.21 -19.39
N LYS A 45 -29.63 23.73 -20.00
CA LYS A 45 -29.65 24.30 -21.35
C LYS A 45 -29.89 23.24 -22.42
N ASP A 46 -29.26 22.10 -22.35
CA ASP A 46 -29.46 20.98 -23.28
C ASP A 46 -30.92 20.47 -23.23
N TYR A 47 -31.50 20.42 -22.00
CA TYR A 47 -32.93 20.11 -21.84
C TYR A 47 -33.83 21.18 -22.43
N TRP A 48 -33.48 22.48 -22.23
CA TRP A 48 -34.25 23.60 -22.82
C TRP A 48 -34.28 23.48 -24.34
N VAL A 49 -33.15 23.20 -24.99
CA VAL A 49 -33.08 22.98 -26.44
C VAL A 49 -33.99 21.81 -26.87
N ALA A 50 -33.95 20.70 -26.16
CA ALA A 50 -34.74 19.52 -26.45
C ALA A 50 -36.26 19.76 -26.33
N THR A 51 -36.65 20.67 -25.42
CA THR A 51 -38.08 21.03 -25.20
C THR A 51 -38.58 22.21 -26.03
N ASN A 52 -37.67 23.00 -26.63
CA ASN A 52 -37.98 24.19 -27.42
C ASN A 52 -37.35 24.18 -28.83
N PRO A 53 -37.46 23.09 -29.61
CA PRO A 53 -36.75 22.95 -30.88
C PRO A 53 -37.07 24.08 -31.87
N ASP A 54 -38.29 24.60 -31.87
CA ASP A 54 -38.73 25.69 -32.78
C ASP A 54 -38.12 27.04 -32.42
N LYS A 55 -37.63 27.22 -31.18
CA LYS A 55 -37.00 28.48 -30.72
C LYS A 55 -35.50 28.51 -30.95
N VAL A 56 -34.82 27.35 -31.09
CA VAL A 56 -33.36 27.25 -31.15
C VAL A 56 -32.73 28.08 -32.25
N ASP A 57 -33.33 28.08 -33.44
CA ASP A 57 -32.83 28.90 -34.58
C ASP A 57 -33.00 30.40 -34.37
N SER A 58 -33.94 30.84 -33.52
CA SER A 58 -34.17 32.24 -33.19
C SER A 58 -33.23 32.78 -32.14
N LEU A 59 -32.48 31.92 -31.43
CA LEU A 59 -31.46 32.36 -30.47
C LEU A 59 -30.28 33.08 -31.12
N LEU A 60 -29.92 32.71 -32.34
CA LEU A 60 -28.81 33.33 -33.08
C LEU A 60 -29.21 34.61 -33.78
N THR A 61 -28.43 35.66 -33.58
CA THR A 61 -28.60 36.92 -34.29
C THR A 61 -28.32 36.78 -35.79
N ALA A 62 -28.82 37.71 -36.60
CA ALA A 62 -28.58 37.73 -38.06
C ALA A 62 -27.09 37.85 -38.38
N GLU A 63 -26.29 38.53 -37.57
CA GLU A 63 -24.84 38.66 -37.73
C GLU A 63 -24.12 37.35 -37.41
N GLU A 64 -24.51 36.66 -36.36
CA GLU A 64 -23.94 35.36 -36.03
C GLU A 64 -24.26 34.28 -37.07
N LYS A 65 -25.47 34.27 -37.62
CA LYS A 65 -25.84 33.38 -38.73
C LYS A 65 -24.96 33.64 -39.97
N LYS A 66 -24.70 34.92 -40.29
CA LYS A 66 -23.77 35.29 -41.38
C LYS A 66 -22.33 34.87 -41.10
N ARG A 67 -21.89 34.99 -39.83
CA ARG A 67 -20.55 34.58 -39.40
C ARG A 67 -20.40 33.05 -39.48
N ILE A 68 -21.36 32.30 -39.00
CA ILE A 68 -21.38 30.83 -39.07
C ILE A 68 -21.22 30.36 -40.50
N ALA A 69 -22.00 30.96 -41.42
CA ALA A 69 -21.94 30.63 -42.85
C ALA A 69 -20.62 31.04 -43.51
N LYS A 70 -20.08 32.23 -43.16
CA LYS A 70 -18.83 32.76 -43.74
C LYS A 70 -17.60 31.99 -43.25
N GLU A 71 -17.55 31.64 -41.97
CA GLU A 71 -16.41 30.97 -41.34
C GLU A 71 -16.55 29.44 -41.37
N ASN A 72 -17.64 28.91 -41.92
CA ASN A 72 -17.97 27.47 -41.97
C ASN A 72 -17.81 26.80 -40.59
N LEU A 73 -18.39 27.41 -39.57
CA LEU A 73 -18.27 26.93 -38.20
C LEU A 73 -18.91 25.54 -38.04
N SER A 74 -18.30 24.70 -37.22
CA SER A 74 -18.83 23.36 -36.94
C SER A 74 -20.19 23.42 -36.24
N THR A 75 -20.99 22.38 -36.42
CA THR A 75 -22.29 22.20 -35.73
C THR A 75 -22.14 22.34 -34.21
N SER A 76 -21.05 21.82 -33.63
CA SER A 76 -20.75 21.94 -32.21
C SER A 76 -20.54 23.40 -31.77
N LYS A 77 -19.76 24.20 -32.53
CA LYS A 77 -19.58 25.62 -32.22
C LYS A 77 -20.87 26.43 -32.38
N THR A 78 -21.64 26.12 -33.41
CA THR A 78 -22.96 26.74 -33.61
C THR A 78 -23.89 26.43 -32.41
N TYR A 79 -23.89 25.18 -31.94
CA TYR A 79 -24.67 24.77 -30.80
C TYR A 79 -24.21 25.46 -29.49
N GLU A 80 -22.91 25.60 -29.27
CA GLU A 80 -22.39 26.35 -28.11
C GLU A 80 -22.87 27.81 -28.12
N MET A 81 -22.83 28.48 -29.28
CA MET A 81 -23.35 29.85 -29.42
C MET A 81 -24.85 29.92 -29.11
N GLN A 82 -25.64 28.95 -29.58
CA GLN A 82 -27.07 28.88 -29.25
C GLN A 82 -27.29 28.77 -27.73
N LEU A 83 -26.52 27.92 -27.04
CA LEU A 83 -26.65 27.74 -25.59
C LEU A 83 -26.28 29.00 -24.80
N GLU A 84 -25.37 29.84 -25.28
CA GLU A 84 -25.01 31.12 -24.64
C GLU A 84 -26.17 32.11 -24.61
N HIS A 85 -27.07 32.05 -25.62
CA HIS A 85 -28.22 32.94 -25.75
C HIS A 85 -29.50 32.49 -25.03
N ILE A 86 -29.48 31.35 -24.35
CA ILE A 86 -30.65 30.91 -23.57
C ILE A 86 -30.78 31.80 -22.33
N PRO A 87 -31.93 32.49 -22.12
CA PRO A 87 -32.13 33.37 -20.96
C PRO A 87 -32.08 32.58 -19.64
N ALA A 88 -31.39 33.13 -18.64
CA ALA A 88 -31.22 32.47 -17.33
C ALA A 88 -32.52 32.26 -16.57
N ASP A 89 -33.51 33.11 -16.79
CA ASP A 89 -34.85 33.01 -16.18
C ASP A 89 -35.67 31.85 -16.76
N GLU A 90 -35.38 31.39 -17.99
CA GLU A 90 -35.97 30.21 -18.59
C GLU A 90 -35.37 28.88 -18.07
N LEU A 91 -34.31 28.93 -17.25
CA LEU A 91 -33.65 27.76 -16.66
C LEU A 91 -34.16 27.42 -15.25
N ASN A 92 -35.22 28.05 -14.78
CA ASN A 92 -35.82 27.78 -13.47
C ASN A 92 -36.77 26.59 -13.53
N TYR A 93 -36.26 25.39 -13.21
CA TYR A 93 -37.02 24.16 -13.22
C TYR A 93 -37.41 23.71 -11.81
N SER A 94 -38.63 23.15 -11.67
CA SER A 94 -39.08 22.51 -10.44
C SER A 94 -38.26 21.26 -10.13
N ASP A 95 -38.29 20.77 -8.90
CA ASP A 95 -37.59 19.55 -8.50
C ASP A 95 -38.05 18.32 -9.28
N ALA A 96 -39.33 18.25 -9.66
CA ALA A 96 -39.85 17.20 -10.52
C ALA A 96 -39.26 17.26 -11.95
N GLU A 97 -39.14 18.47 -12.52
CA GLU A 97 -38.48 18.67 -13.81
C GLU A 97 -36.99 18.37 -13.75
N LYS A 98 -36.30 18.74 -12.67
CA LYS A 98 -34.90 18.41 -12.48
C LYS A 98 -34.64 16.90 -12.49
N GLN A 99 -35.54 16.07 -11.96
CA GLN A 99 -35.43 14.62 -12.07
C GLN A 99 -35.54 14.14 -13.53
N VAL A 100 -36.47 14.74 -14.30
CA VAL A 100 -36.57 14.45 -15.75
C VAL A 100 -35.29 14.84 -16.47
N ILE A 101 -34.72 16.02 -16.15
CA ILE A 101 -33.48 16.51 -16.74
C ILE A 101 -32.33 15.55 -16.40
N ALA A 102 -32.22 15.10 -15.15
CA ALA A 102 -31.17 14.18 -14.73
C ALA A 102 -31.19 12.85 -15.52
N ILE A 103 -32.37 12.27 -15.71
CA ILE A 103 -32.53 11.06 -16.52
C ILE A 103 -32.24 11.36 -18.00
N PHE A 104 -32.80 12.42 -18.54
CA PHE A 104 -32.62 12.81 -19.96
C PHE A 104 -31.14 13.06 -20.29
N THR A 105 -30.42 13.79 -19.45
CA THR A 105 -29.00 14.06 -19.63
C THR A 105 -28.19 12.76 -19.70
N LYS A 106 -28.43 11.82 -18.80
CA LYS A 106 -27.77 10.50 -18.84
C LYS A 106 -28.10 9.74 -20.12
N MET A 107 -29.38 9.68 -20.52
CA MET A 107 -29.78 9.02 -21.76
C MET A 107 -29.15 9.67 -23.00
N ASN A 108 -29.07 11.01 -23.02
CA ASN A 108 -28.53 11.76 -24.15
C ASN A 108 -27.00 11.65 -24.26
N SER A 109 -26.30 11.39 -23.17
CA SER A 109 -24.84 11.16 -23.16
C SER A 109 -24.42 9.82 -23.76
N ALA A 110 -25.37 8.85 -23.85
CA ALA A 110 -25.08 7.55 -24.44
C ALA A 110 -24.85 7.63 -25.95
N TYR A 111 -23.84 6.93 -26.44
CA TYR A 111 -23.68 6.72 -27.90
C TYR A 111 -24.70 5.69 -28.40
N ALA A 112 -24.95 5.69 -29.70
CA ALA A 112 -25.83 4.69 -30.34
C ALA A 112 -25.37 3.25 -30.00
N LEU A 113 -26.27 2.43 -29.53
CA LEU A 113 -26.05 1.03 -29.07
C LEU A 113 -25.13 0.90 -27.83
N SER A 114 -24.82 2.00 -27.14
CA SER A 114 -24.13 1.93 -25.84
C SER A 114 -25.11 2.03 -24.68
N THR A 115 -24.73 1.42 -23.55
CA THR A 115 -25.52 1.40 -22.32
C THR A 115 -24.96 2.43 -21.32
N VAL A 116 -25.87 3.14 -20.65
CA VAL A 116 -25.57 4.03 -19.52
C VAL A 116 -26.45 3.66 -18.33
N THR A 117 -25.94 3.83 -17.12
CA THR A 117 -26.70 3.59 -15.90
C THR A 117 -27.51 4.83 -15.52
N LEU A 118 -28.82 4.69 -15.48
CA LEU A 118 -29.72 5.77 -15.05
C LEU A 118 -29.75 5.89 -13.52
N LYS A 119 -29.87 4.76 -12.82
CA LYS A 119 -29.87 4.67 -11.36
C LYS A 119 -29.26 3.35 -10.90
N ASN A 120 -28.32 3.39 -9.97
CA ASN A 120 -27.74 2.21 -9.32
C ASN A 120 -27.55 2.39 -7.80
N GLU A 121 -27.99 3.52 -7.26
CA GLU A 121 -28.03 3.77 -5.82
C GLU A 121 -29.47 3.76 -5.31
N GLY A 122 -29.71 3.00 -4.24
CA GLY A 122 -31.04 2.92 -3.62
C GLY A 122 -32.14 2.42 -4.56
N VAL A 123 -31.83 1.58 -5.53
CA VAL A 123 -32.83 0.94 -6.38
C VAL A 123 -33.60 -0.07 -5.55
N THR A 124 -34.93 0.08 -5.50
CA THR A 124 -35.82 -0.79 -4.73
C THR A 124 -36.44 -1.88 -5.61
N GLU A 125 -36.77 -3.01 -5.00
CA GLU A 125 -37.48 -4.08 -5.70
C GLU A 125 -38.83 -3.58 -6.28
N GLN A 126 -39.48 -2.61 -5.64
CA GLN A 126 -40.71 -2.00 -6.14
C GLN A 126 -40.47 -1.18 -7.41
N GLU A 127 -39.38 -0.43 -7.50
CA GLU A 127 -39.00 0.29 -8.72
C GLU A 127 -38.73 -0.69 -9.86
N VAL A 128 -37.99 -1.77 -9.56
CA VAL A 128 -37.70 -2.85 -10.51
C VAL A 128 -38.96 -3.49 -11.02
N ALA A 129 -39.92 -3.86 -10.16
CA ALA A 129 -41.18 -4.44 -10.54
C ALA A 129 -42.00 -3.50 -11.46
N LYS A 130 -42.11 -2.21 -11.09
CA LYS A 130 -42.82 -1.21 -11.89
C LYS A 130 -42.22 -1.01 -13.28
N ILE A 131 -40.90 -1.05 -13.41
CA ILE A 131 -40.21 -0.94 -14.70
C ILE A 131 -40.43 -2.21 -15.51
N SER A 132 -40.23 -3.39 -14.89
CA SER A 132 -40.36 -4.69 -15.57
C SER A 132 -41.76 -4.89 -16.20
N GLU A 133 -42.81 -4.43 -15.52
CA GLU A 133 -44.19 -4.44 -16.05
C GLU A 133 -44.37 -3.53 -17.26
N ARG A 134 -43.48 -2.54 -17.47
CA ARG A 134 -43.65 -1.49 -18.51
C ARG A 134 -42.48 -1.42 -19.50
N LEU A 135 -41.61 -2.42 -19.55
CA LEU A 135 -40.48 -2.45 -20.48
C LEU A 135 -40.88 -2.22 -21.94
N GLY A 136 -42.04 -2.71 -22.34
CA GLY A 136 -42.59 -2.48 -23.69
C GLY A 136 -42.85 -1.00 -24.05
N GLU A 137 -43.04 -0.14 -23.04
CA GLU A 137 -43.24 1.31 -23.19
C GLU A 137 -41.96 2.12 -23.00
N LEU A 138 -40.91 1.50 -22.46
CA LEU A 138 -39.64 2.12 -22.04
C LEU A 138 -38.49 1.64 -22.93
N ARG A 139 -38.59 1.93 -24.22
CA ARG A 139 -37.62 1.46 -25.23
C ARG A 139 -36.19 1.76 -24.85
N GLY A 140 -35.37 0.74 -24.74
CA GLY A 140 -33.98 0.82 -24.39
C GLY A 140 -33.68 0.79 -22.87
N VAL A 141 -34.71 0.88 -22.03
CA VAL A 141 -34.56 0.72 -20.57
C VAL A 141 -34.54 -0.75 -20.21
N ASP A 142 -33.66 -1.11 -19.30
CA ASP A 142 -33.55 -2.47 -18.75
C ASP A 142 -33.16 -2.42 -17.27
N VAL A 143 -33.40 -3.52 -16.58
CA VAL A 143 -32.99 -3.72 -15.18
C VAL A 143 -31.94 -4.81 -15.15
N ASP A 144 -30.83 -4.52 -14.50
CA ASP A 144 -29.68 -5.41 -14.42
C ASP A 144 -29.10 -5.42 -13.00
N SER A 145 -28.14 -6.29 -12.78
CA SER A 145 -27.33 -6.30 -11.58
C SER A 145 -26.12 -5.36 -11.75
N ASP A 146 -25.78 -4.66 -10.69
CA ASP A 146 -24.57 -3.89 -10.53
C ASP A 146 -23.86 -4.32 -9.24
N TRP A 147 -22.76 -3.71 -8.89
CA TRP A 147 -22.01 -4.06 -7.70
C TRP A 147 -21.25 -2.86 -7.12
N ASP A 148 -21.02 -2.89 -5.82
CA ASP A 148 -20.09 -2.01 -5.13
C ASP A 148 -18.91 -2.81 -4.59
N ARG A 149 -17.73 -2.18 -4.52
CA ARG A 149 -16.60 -2.81 -3.88
C ARG A 149 -16.78 -2.71 -2.35
N GLU A 150 -16.80 -3.85 -1.69
CA GLU A 150 -16.98 -3.98 -0.25
C GLU A 150 -15.69 -4.42 0.44
N TYR A 151 -15.41 -3.81 1.59
CA TYR A 151 -14.29 -4.13 2.46
C TYR A 151 -14.82 -4.70 3.79
N PRO A 152 -15.11 -6.02 3.87
CA PRO A 152 -15.77 -6.63 5.03
C PRO A 152 -14.98 -6.51 6.33
N MET A 153 -13.64 -6.32 6.21
CA MET A 153 -12.73 -6.13 7.35
C MET A 153 -12.54 -4.66 7.73
N GLY A 154 -13.39 -3.77 7.21
CA GLY A 154 -13.28 -2.32 7.45
C GLY A 154 -12.00 -1.73 6.88
N ASP A 155 -11.23 -1.02 7.72
CA ASP A 155 -10.01 -0.34 7.30
C ASP A 155 -8.77 -1.27 7.26
N MET A 156 -8.89 -2.50 7.79
CA MET A 156 -7.79 -3.46 7.78
C MET A 156 -7.38 -3.80 6.34
N LEU A 157 -6.13 -3.54 6.00
CA LEU A 157 -5.54 -3.75 4.66
C LEU A 157 -6.21 -2.97 3.52
N LYS A 158 -7.20 -2.13 3.78
CA LYS A 158 -7.96 -1.43 2.74
C LYS A 158 -7.05 -0.64 1.79
N THR A 159 -6.05 0.04 2.34
CA THR A 159 -5.08 0.82 1.57
C THR A 159 -4.19 -0.06 0.68
N ILE A 160 -3.82 -1.26 1.14
CA ILE A 160 -3.02 -2.24 0.37
C ILE A 160 -3.88 -2.96 -0.67
N LEU A 161 -5.14 -3.28 -0.34
CA LEU A 161 -6.09 -3.83 -1.33
C LEU A 161 -6.30 -2.84 -2.47
N GLY A 162 -6.37 -1.56 -2.15
CA GLY A 162 -6.58 -0.52 -3.14
C GLY A 162 -8.05 -0.23 -3.43
N THR A 163 -8.29 0.53 -4.48
CA THR A 163 -9.61 1.04 -4.86
C THR A 163 -9.91 0.80 -6.32
N VAL A 164 -11.19 0.82 -6.65
CA VAL A 164 -11.71 0.76 -8.03
C VAL A 164 -12.29 2.11 -8.39
N SER A 165 -12.19 2.52 -9.65
CA SER A 165 -12.87 3.72 -10.13
C SER A 165 -14.39 3.57 -10.07
N SER A 166 -15.10 4.69 -9.98
CA SER A 166 -16.55 4.69 -10.12
C SER A 166 -16.94 4.71 -11.60
N GLU A 167 -18.16 4.30 -11.92
CA GLU A 167 -18.71 4.44 -13.28
C GLU A 167 -18.66 5.89 -13.80
N LYS A 168 -18.86 6.86 -12.89
CA LYS A 168 -18.79 8.29 -13.21
C LYS A 168 -17.38 8.75 -13.57
N THR A 169 -16.35 8.24 -12.88
CA THR A 169 -14.95 8.57 -13.16
C THR A 169 -14.37 7.76 -14.30
N GLY A 170 -14.86 6.54 -14.52
CA GLY A 170 -14.40 5.65 -15.59
C GLY A 170 -12.90 5.37 -15.54
N LEU A 171 -12.29 5.28 -16.72
CA LEU A 171 -10.87 4.99 -16.85
C LEU A 171 -10.00 6.16 -16.35
N PRO A 172 -8.92 5.89 -15.58
CA PRO A 172 -7.93 6.91 -15.19
C PRO A 172 -7.31 7.59 -16.40
N SER A 173 -7.23 8.91 -16.38
CA SER A 173 -6.81 9.74 -17.52
C SER A 173 -5.43 9.39 -18.08
N ASP A 174 -4.50 8.99 -17.22
CA ASP A 174 -3.14 8.56 -17.55
C ASP A 174 -3.09 7.18 -18.21
N LYS A 175 -4.11 6.32 -18.03
CA LYS A 175 -4.20 4.94 -18.53
C LYS A 175 -5.23 4.74 -19.64
N VAL A 176 -6.01 5.76 -19.99
CA VAL A 176 -7.11 5.65 -20.96
C VAL A 176 -6.66 4.96 -22.26
N LYS A 177 -5.54 5.40 -22.85
CA LYS A 177 -5.09 4.84 -24.14
C LYS A 177 -4.73 3.35 -24.05
N SER A 178 -4.05 2.94 -22.98
CA SER A 178 -3.63 1.55 -22.79
C SER A 178 -4.82 0.64 -22.49
N LEU A 179 -5.78 1.11 -21.67
CA LEU A 179 -6.96 0.34 -21.32
C LEU A 179 -7.93 0.23 -22.50
N LEU A 180 -8.15 1.29 -23.28
CA LEU A 180 -8.93 1.21 -24.51
C LEU A 180 -8.33 0.20 -25.52
N ALA A 181 -6.99 0.16 -25.63
CA ALA A 181 -6.31 -0.83 -26.47
C ALA A 181 -6.50 -2.28 -25.99
N GLN A 182 -6.80 -2.48 -24.71
CA GLN A 182 -7.13 -3.77 -24.10
C GLN A 182 -8.63 -4.10 -24.18
N GLY A 183 -9.46 -3.25 -24.79
CA GLY A 183 -10.89 -3.49 -24.99
C GLY A 183 -11.81 -2.92 -23.89
N TYR A 184 -11.27 -2.10 -22.97
CA TYR A 184 -12.08 -1.38 -22.00
C TYR A 184 -12.87 -0.25 -22.67
N SER A 185 -13.99 0.12 -22.07
CA SER A 185 -14.78 1.31 -22.43
C SER A 185 -14.47 2.46 -21.47
N LEU A 186 -14.69 3.71 -21.90
CA LEU A 186 -14.35 4.89 -21.10
C LEU A 186 -14.96 4.93 -19.70
N ASN A 187 -16.16 4.37 -19.56
CA ASN A 187 -16.91 4.31 -18.31
C ASN A 187 -16.71 3.00 -17.52
N ASP A 188 -15.81 2.12 -17.96
CA ASP A 188 -15.51 0.92 -17.19
C ASP A 188 -14.86 1.26 -15.85
N ARG A 189 -15.25 0.50 -14.82
CA ARG A 189 -14.61 0.56 -13.51
C ARG A 189 -13.39 -0.35 -13.52
N VAL A 190 -12.26 0.21 -13.12
CA VAL A 190 -10.97 -0.48 -13.10
C VAL A 190 -10.26 -0.24 -11.78
N GLY A 191 -9.36 -1.13 -11.41
CA GLY A 191 -8.46 -0.93 -10.28
C GLY A 191 -7.59 0.32 -10.47
N THR A 192 -7.59 1.20 -9.49
CA THR A 192 -6.88 2.50 -9.54
C THR A 192 -5.66 2.55 -8.65
N SER A 193 -5.51 1.58 -7.73
CA SER A 193 -4.37 1.53 -6.82
C SER A 193 -4.11 0.11 -6.31
N TYR A 194 -2.86 -0.15 -5.98
CA TYR A 194 -2.32 -1.33 -5.28
C TYR A 194 -2.79 -2.68 -5.82
N LEU A 195 -3.36 -3.59 -5.02
CA LEU A 195 -3.74 -4.92 -5.51
C LEU A 195 -4.84 -4.87 -6.58
N GLU A 196 -5.84 -3.98 -6.43
CA GLU A 196 -6.87 -3.79 -7.45
C GLU A 196 -6.26 -3.37 -8.80
N GLU A 197 -5.27 -2.48 -8.78
CA GLU A 197 -4.57 -2.05 -9.99
C GLU A 197 -3.62 -3.14 -10.54
N GLN A 198 -2.86 -3.77 -9.66
CA GLN A 198 -1.86 -4.77 -10.03
C GLN A 198 -2.48 -6.00 -10.71
N TYR A 199 -3.65 -6.42 -10.21
CA TYR A 199 -4.35 -7.61 -10.67
C TYR A 199 -5.63 -7.29 -11.48
N GLU A 200 -5.75 -6.07 -12.02
CA GLU A 200 -6.93 -5.62 -12.79
C GLU A 200 -7.32 -6.63 -13.87
N THR A 201 -6.38 -7.11 -14.67
CA THR A 201 -6.64 -8.06 -15.76
C THR A 201 -7.19 -9.41 -15.30
N VAL A 202 -6.96 -9.78 -14.05
CA VAL A 202 -7.46 -11.00 -13.41
C VAL A 202 -8.82 -10.75 -12.76
N LEU A 203 -8.96 -9.60 -12.12
CA LEU A 203 -10.14 -9.23 -11.34
C LEU A 203 -11.32 -8.75 -12.21
N SER A 204 -11.06 -8.16 -13.38
CA SER A 204 -12.10 -7.59 -14.25
C SER A 204 -12.92 -8.63 -15.02
N GLY A 205 -12.35 -9.80 -15.29
CA GLY A 205 -12.99 -10.78 -16.17
C GLY A 205 -13.08 -10.32 -17.63
N THR A 206 -14.05 -10.85 -18.36
CA THR A 206 -14.33 -10.50 -19.75
C THR A 206 -15.81 -10.21 -19.97
N LYS A 207 -16.11 -9.24 -20.85
CA LYS A 207 -17.50 -8.82 -21.13
C LYS A 207 -18.23 -9.82 -22.01
N THR A 208 -19.55 -9.91 -21.81
CA THR A 208 -20.45 -10.54 -22.77
C THR A 208 -20.42 -9.74 -24.08
N VAL A 209 -20.30 -10.43 -25.20
CA VAL A 209 -20.35 -9.82 -26.52
C VAL A 209 -21.63 -10.26 -27.24
N VAL A 210 -22.46 -9.28 -27.57
CA VAL A 210 -23.70 -9.49 -28.30
C VAL A 210 -23.64 -8.83 -29.68
N LYS A 211 -24.18 -9.49 -30.68
CA LYS A 211 -24.31 -8.97 -32.03
C LYS A 211 -25.77 -8.63 -32.29
N SER A 212 -26.04 -7.35 -32.50
CA SER A 212 -27.38 -6.88 -32.84
C SER A 212 -27.56 -6.74 -34.36
N GLN A 213 -28.67 -7.24 -34.89
CA GLN A 213 -29.09 -7.01 -36.26
C GLN A 213 -30.14 -5.92 -36.28
N THR A 214 -29.98 -4.93 -37.16
CA THR A 214 -30.93 -3.84 -37.32
C THR A 214 -31.64 -3.93 -38.65
N ASN A 215 -32.93 -3.51 -38.69
CA ASN A 215 -33.66 -3.33 -39.94
C ASN A 215 -33.22 -2.02 -40.64
N THR A 216 -33.84 -1.74 -41.79
CA THR A 216 -33.56 -0.52 -42.57
C THR A 216 -33.93 0.78 -41.86
N LYS A 217 -34.71 0.70 -40.77
CA LYS A 217 -35.08 1.85 -39.91
C LYS A 217 -34.15 2.00 -38.70
N GLY A 218 -33.11 1.16 -38.58
CA GLY A 218 -32.20 1.17 -37.45
C GLY A 218 -32.73 0.48 -36.17
N GLU A 219 -33.89 -0.18 -36.25
CA GLU A 219 -34.46 -0.90 -35.12
C GLU A 219 -33.76 -2.25 -34.94
N VAL A 220 -33.37 -2.61 -33.70
CA VAL A 220 -32.82 -3.92 -33.40
C VAL A 220 -33.91 -4.98 -33.56
N VAL A 221 -33.74 -5.87 -34.55
CA VAL A 221 -34.69 -6.95 -34.85
C VAL A 221 -34.27 -8.30 -34.30
N ASN A 222 -32.98 -8.46 -34.03
CA ASN A 222 -32.41 -9.65 -33.42
C ASN A 222 -31.14 -9.34 -32.67
N THR A 223 -30.93 -10.02 -31.56
CA THR A 223 -29.68 -9.95 -30.77
C THR A 223 -29.21 -11.38 -30.54
N THR A 224 -27.95 -11.64 -30.91
CA THR A 224 -27.31 -12.95 -30.72
C THR A 224 -26.11 -12.77 -29.83
N GLU A 225 -26.06 -13.49 -28.72
CA GLU A 225 -24.88 -13.58 -27.90
C GLU A 225 -23.79 -14.36 -28.66
N THR A 226 -22.66 -13.73 -28.88
CA THR A 226 -21.52 -14.35 -29.59
C THR A 226 -20.42 -14.79 -28.63
N TYR A 227 -20.40 -14.23 -27.41
CA TYR A 227 -19.50 -14.62 -26.33
C TYR A 227 -20.16 -14.30 -24.98
N PRO A 228 -20.28 -15.29 -24.06
CA PRO A 228 -21.03 -15.12 -22.80
C PRO A 228 -20.29 -14.29 -21.74
N GLY A 229 -19.03 -13.95 -21.99
CA GLY A 229 -18.18 -13.34 -20.98
C GLY A 229 -17.71 -14.34 -19.91
N LYS A 230 -16.83 -13.89 -19.05
CA LYS A 230 -16.35 -14.63 -17.87
C LYS A 230 -16.22 -13.66 -16.71
N GLY A 231 -16.79 -13.99 -15.56
CA GLY A 231 -16.58 -13.22 -14.31
C GLY A 231 -15.11 -13.13 -13.94
N GLY A 232 -14.71 -12.05 -13.28
CA GLY A 232 -13.36 -11.90 -12.76
C GLY A 232 -13.01 -12.98 -11.74
N SER A 233 -11.74 -13.28 -11.62
CA SER A 233 -11.23 -14.31 -10.72
C SER A 233 -11.05 -13.76 -9.29
N ASN A 234 -10.89 -14.65 -8.33
CA ASN A 234 -10.66 -14.34 -6.92
C ASN A 234 -9.16 -14.49 -6.59
N LEU A 235 -8.62 -13.55 -5.81
CA LEU A 235 -7.27 -13.64 -5.29
C LEU A 235 -7.29 -14.24 -3.88
N VAL A 236 -6.49 -15.26 -3.64
CA VAL A 236 -6.23 -15.79 -2.30
C VAL A 236 -4.90 -15.20 -1.83
N LEU A 237 -4.96 -14.42 -0.76
CA LEU A 237 -3.80 -13.73 -0.21
C LEU A 237 -2.95 -14.66 0.66
N THR A 238 -1.70 -14.28 0.87
CA THR A 238 -0.77 -14.92 1.81
C THR A 238 -1.06 -14.59 3.26
N ILE A 239 -1.90 -13.59 3.50
CA ILE A 239 -2.20 -13.02 4.81
C ILE A 239 -3.29 -13.86 5.50
N ASP A 240 -3.01 -14.30 6.73
CA ASP A 240 -4.03 -14.84 7.64
C ASP A 240 -4.75 -13.70 8.37
N THR A 241 -6.07 -13.64 8.25
CA THR A 241 -6.87 -12.52 8.79
C THR A 241 -6.85 -12.43 10.31
N GLU A 242 -6.78 -13.55 11.01
CA GLU A 242 -6.75 -13.54 12.48
C GLU A 242 -5.39 -13.11 13.01
N PHE A 243 -4.31 -13.51 12.34
CA PHE A 243 -2.97 -13.01 12.65
C PHE A 243 -2.85 -11.53 12.31
N GLN A 244 -3.37 -11.09 11.16
CA GLN A 244 -3.37 -9.70 10.75
C GLN A 244 -4.09 -8.80 11.78
N LYS A 245 -5.27 -9.22 12.29
CA LYS A 245 -5.96 -8.48 13.35
C LYS A 245 -5.09 -8.28 14.58
N LYS A 246 -4.37 -9.34 15.00
CA LYS A 246 -3.48 -9.26 16.17
C LYS A 246 -2.34 -8.25 15.95
N ILE A 247 -1.68 -8.26 14.79
CA ILE A 247 -0.60 -7.29 14.54
C ILE A 247 -1.12 -5.86 14.38
N GLU A 248 -2.33 -5.66 13.85
CA GLU A 248 -3.02 -4.37 13.81
C GLU A 248 -3.25 -3.81 15.23
N GLU A 249 -3.73 -4.67 16.14
CA GLU A 249 -3.93 -4.31 17.56
C GLU A 249 -2.61 -4.00 18.26
N ILE A 250 -1.56 -4.80 18.02
CA ILE A 250 -0.21 -4.55 18.56
C ILE A 250 0.31 -3.18 18.08
N ALA A 251 0.23 -2.90 16.78
CA ALA A 251 0.69 -1.63 16.23
C ALA A 251 -0.12 -0.44 16.78
N LYS A 252 -1.45 -0.57 16.82
CA LYS A 252 -2.35 0.46 17.37
C LYS A 252 -2.01 0.76 18.83
N LYS A 253 -1.94 -0.27 19.68
CA LYS A 253 -1.60 -0.14 21.09
C LYS A 253 -0.21 0.48 21.27
N SER A 254 0.77 0.06 20.47
CA SER A 254 2.13 0.62 20.51
C SER A 254 2.14 2.12 20.25
N VAL A 255 1.31 2.62 19.31
CA VAL A 255 1.17 4.05 19.02
C VAL A 255 0.41 4.79 20.12
N GLU A 256 -0.66 4.19 20.66
CA GLU A 256 -1.44 4.77 21.76
C GLU A 256 -0.60 4.95 23.04
N GLU A 257 0.30 4.01 23.31
CA GLU A 257 1.20 4.03 24.47
C GLU A 257 2.46 4.90 24.28
N MET A 258 2.68 5.47 23.09
CA MET A 258 3.80 6.38 22.85
C MET A 258 3.61 7.71 23.60
N THR A 259 4.43 7.92 24.60
CA THR A 259 4.44 9.17 25.40
C THR A 259 5.40 10.24 24.84
N ASP A 260 6.37 9.85 24.01
CA ASP A 260 7.27 10.79 23.36
C ASP A 260 6.49 11.78 22.49
N PRO A 261 6.77 13.09 22.57
CA PRO A 261 5.99 14.12 21.89
C PRO A 261 6.11 14.12 20.37
N ALA A 262 7.20 13.61 19.82
CA ALA A 262 7.46 13.56 18.39
C ALA A 262 7.21 12.18 17.77
N ALA A 263 7.35 11.10 18.55
CA ALA A 263 7.07 9.75 18.08
C ALA A 263 5.56 9.55 17.87
N ASP A 264 5.21 9.18 16.65
CA ASP A 264 3.81 9.18 16.24
C ASP A 264 3.38 7.91 15.49
N ARG A 265 4.28 6.97 15.18
CA ARG A 265 3.96 5.82 14.32
C ARG A 265 4.79 4.57 14.57
N VAL A 266 4.25 3.42 14.14
CA VAL A 266 4.92 2.12 14.14
C VAL A 266 4.58 1.38 12.86
N TYR A 267 5.59 0.71 12.27
CA TYR A 267 5.45 -0.19 11.15
C TYR A 267 5.88 -1.61 11.54
N ILE A 268 5.12 -2.60 11.11
CA ILE A 268 5.40 -4.01 11.33
C ILE A 268 5.25 -4.74 10.00
N VAL A 269 6.30 -5.45 9.57
CA VAL A 269 6.25 -6.33 8.41
C VAL A 269 6.66 -7.73 8.84
N VAL A 270 5.82 -8.70 8.50
CA VAL A 270 6.02 -10.10 8.84
C VAL A 270 6.05 -10.93 7.56
N MET A 271 7.11 -11.70 7.38
CA MET A 271 7.37 -12.41 6.12
C MET A 271 7.83 -13.85 6.38
N ASN A 272 7.41 -14.79 5.53
CA ASN A 272 7.97 -16.13 5.50
C ASN A 272 9.27 -16.12 4.67
N PRO A 273 10.42 -16.40 5.28
CA PRO A 273 11.70 -16.32 4.59
C PRO A 273 11.89 -17.39 3.51
N LYS A 274 11.12 -18.49 3.53
CA LYS A 274 11.29 -19.62 2.61
C LYS A 274 10.67 -19.39 1.23
N ASN A 275 9.58 -18.59 1.18
CA ASN A 275 8.80 -18.44 -0.06
C ASN A 275 8.40 -16.99 -0.39
N GLY A 276 8.70 -16.03 0.48
CA GLY A 276 8.38 -14.63 0.27
C GLY A 276 6.96 -14.21 0.66
N ASP A 277 6.14 -15.10 1.22
CA ASP A 277 4.80 -14.77 1.62
C ASP A 277 4.81 -13.68 2.71
N ILE A 278 4.09 -12.59 2.47
CA ILE A 278 3.76 -11.62 3.51
C ILE A 278 2.70 -12.26 4.41
N LEU A 279 3.07 -12.57 5.64
CA LEU A 279 2.18 -13.16 6.65
C LEU A 279 1.33 -12.09 7.34
N GLY A 280 1.86 -10.88 7.39
CA GLY A 280 1.17 -9.71 7.90
C GLY A 280 1.95 -8.43 7.63
N ILE A 281 1.23 -7.33 7.46
CA ILE A 281 1.82 -6.00 7.23
C ILE A 281 0.90 -4.94 7.79
N THR A 282 1.44 -4.03 8.58
CA THR A 282 0.67 -2.93 9.14
C THR A 282 1.55 -1.71 9.40
N GLY A 283 0.92 -0.57 9.41
CA GLY A 283 1.46 0.69 9.92
C GLY A 283 0.34 1.44 10.60
N LYS A 284 0.64 2.01 11.76
CA LYS A 284 -0.29 2.87 12.50
C LYS A 284 0.41 4.16 12.87
N LYS A 285 -0.33 5.26 12.79
CA LYS A 285 0.15 6.57 13.20
C LYS A 285 -0.90 7.34 13.99
N LYS A 286 -0.45 8.28 14.82
CA LYS A 286 -1.34 9.22 15.52
C LYS A 286 -2.08 10.05 14.48
N LYS A 287 -3.38 10.20 14.69
CA LYS A 287 -4.22 11.17 13.98
C LYS A 287 -4.19 12.48 14.75
N PHE A 288 -3.97 13.57 14.06
CA PHE A 288 -3.87 14.90 14.68
C PHE A 288 -5.03 15.80 14.23
N ASP A 289 -5.47 16.70 15.13
CA ASP A 289 -6.29 17.85 14.80
C ASP A 289 -5.45 18.98 14.17
N GLU A 290 -6.09 20.11 13.87
CA GLU A 290 -5.44 21.29 13.27
C GLU A 290 -4.37 21.93 14.20
N ASN A 291 -4.42 21.64 15.50
CA ASN A 291 -3.48 22.11 16.51
C ASN A 291 -2.42 21.06 16.88
N PHE A 292 -2.34 19.97 16.14
CA PHE A 292 -1.45 18.82 16.37
C PHE A 292 -1.66 18.08 17.71
N HIS A 293 -2.88 18.12 18.28
CA HIS A 293 -3.27 17.23 19.36
C HIS A 293 -3.69 15.88 18.80
N SER A 294 -3.26 14.81 19.44
CA SER A 294 -3.65 13.45 19.02
C SER A 294 -5.15 13.24 19.29
N THR A 295 -5.89 12.87 18.25
CA THR A 295 -7.32 12.55 18.29
C THR A 295 -7.62 11.06 18.15
N GLY A 296 -6.58 10.24 18.04
CA GLY A 296 -6.68 8.79 17.87
C GLY A 296 -5.54 8.22 17.04
N VAL A 297 -5.77 7.04 16.50
CA VAL A 297 -4.82 6.33 15.63
C VAL A 297 -5.49 6.03 14.29
N GLU A 298 -4.75 6.19 13.21
CA GLU A 298 -5.20 5.90 11.86
C GLU A 298 -4.27 4.91 11.15
N ASP A 299 -4.77 4.32 10.05
CA ASP A 299 -4.00 3.40 9.21
C ASP A 299 -2.89 4.11 8.43
N ASP A 300 -1.71 3.48 8.40
CA ASP A 300 -0.55 3.91 7.62
C ASP A 300 0.21 2.69 7.04
N ALA A 301 -0.52 1.60 6.75
CA ALA A 301 0.08 0.35 6.27
C ALA A 301 0.94 0.54 5.01
N LEU A 302 0.55 1.45 4.12
CA LEU A 302 1.34 1.81 2.94
C LEU A 302 2.69 2.43 3.28
N GLY A 303 2.82 3.07 4.45
CA GLY A 303 4.09 3.59 4.93
C GLY A 303 5.14 2.49 5.15
N ALA A 304 4.73 1.26 5.43
CA ALA A 304 5.64 0.12 5.52
C ALA A 304 6.32 -0.22 4.17
N ILE A 305 5.69 0.17 3.05
CA ILE A 305 6.15 -0.11 1.69
C ILE A 305 6.86 1.11 1.07
N ASN A 306 6.39 2.32 1.39
CA ASN A 306 6.77 3.54 0.69
C ASN A 306 7.59 4.53 1.52
N ASN A 307 7.40 4.58 2.85
CA ASN A 307 8.15 5.48 3.70
C ASN A 307 9.53 4.90 4.02
N SER A 308 10.54 5.75 3.99
CA SER A 308 11.92 5.36 4.27
C SER A 308 12.50 6.14 5.44
N PHE A 309 13.30 5.44 6.25
CA PHE A 309 13.88 5.98 7.47
C PHE A 309 15.37 5.59 7.57
N GLY A 310 16.14 6.36 8.33
CA GLY A 310 17.44 5.91 8.80
C GLY A 310 17.23 4.71 9.74
N MET A 311 17.85 3.59 9.42
CA MET A 311 17.61 2.32 10.12
C MET A 311 18.70 1.97 11.13
N GLY A 312 19.85 2.68 11.08
CA GLY A 312 20.95 2.50 12.02
C GLY A 312 21.52 1.09 12.03
N SER A 313 21.84 0.63 13.20
CA SER A 313 22.62 -0.59 13.42
C SER A 313 22.02 -1.88 12.86
N VAL A 314 20.78 -1.89 12.40
CA VAL A 314 20.21 -3.08 11.72
C VAL A 314 20.90 -3.40 10.40
N VAL A 315 21.61 -2.44 9.78
CA VAL A 315 22.36 -2.68 8.54
C VAL A 315 23.71 -3.39 8.80
N LYS A 316 24.21 -3.42 10.03
CA LYS A 316 25.55 -3.94 10.38
C LYS A 316 25.81 -5.39 9.92
N PRO A 317 24.84 -6.32 9.99
CA PRO A 317 25.03 -7.65 9.39
C PRO A 317 25.35 -7.58 7.89
N ALA A 318 24.68 -6.69 7.13
CA ALA A 318 24.98 -6.47 5.72
C ALA A 318 26.37 -5.85 5.52
N THR A 319 26.80 -4.94 6.40
CA THR A 319 28.13 -4.34 6.37
C THR A 319 29.22 -5.41 6.60
N VAL A 320 29.04 -6.29 7.59
CA VAL A 320 30.00 -7.38 7.86
C VAL A 320 30.05 -8.34 6.69
N LEU A 321 28.88 -8.76 6.15
CA LEU A 321 28.81 -9.60 4.95
C LEU A 321 29.45 -8.92 3.74
N SER A 322 29.30 -7.58 3.59
CA SER A 322 30.01 -6.82 2.56
C SER A 322 31.53 -6.89 2.74
N GLY A 323 32.02 -6.84 3.98
CA GLY A 323 33.43 -7.02 4.30
C GLY A 323 33.97 -8.38 3.87
N TYR A 324 33.20 -9.45 4.03
CA TYR A 324 33.53 -10.79 3.54
C TYR A 324 33.51 -10.84 2.00
N MET A 325 32.51 -10.25 1.36
CA MET A 325 32.41 -10.20 -0.12
C MET A 325 33.53 -9.39 -0.75
N ASP A 326 33.99 -8.34 -0.07
CA ASP A 326 35.09 -7.48 -0.51
C ASP A 326 36.48 -8.11 -0.23
N GLY A 327 36.54 -9.17 0.59
CA GLY A 327 37.80 -9.76 1.06
C GLY A 327 38.52 -8.92 2.10
N ALA A 328 37.87 -7.90 2.67
CA ALA A 328 38.44 -7.07 3.73
C ALA A 328 38.58 -7.83 5.06
N ILE A 329 37.76 -8.84 5.29
CA ILE A 329 37.85 -9.78 6.42
C ILE A 329 37.60 -11.21 5.92
N THR A 330 38.10 -12.18 6.71
CA THR A 330 37.90 -13.62 6.51
C THR A 330 37.51 -14.27 7.83
N LEU A 331 37.07 -15.53 7.82
CA LEU A 331 36.76 -16.24 9.08
C LEU A 331 37.95 -16.34 10.02
N ASP A 332 39.18 -16.40 9.48
CA ASP A 332 40.42 -16.48 10.24
C ASP A 332 41.02 -15.08 10.60
N ASP A 333 40.60 -14.02 9.88
CA ASP A 333 41.07 -12.64 10.08
C ASP A 333 39.90 -11.65 10.08
N ASN A 334 39.13 -11.61 11.17
CA ASN A 334 37.99 -10.71 11.37
C ASN A 334 38.06 -9.89 12.65
N THR A 335 39.20 -9.89 13.33
CA THR A 335 39.40 -9.14 14.58
C THR A 335 39.79 -7.70 14.28
N ILE A 336 39.07 -6.73 14.87
CA ILE A 336 39.31 -5.30 14.76
C ILE A 336 39.33 -4.70 16.17
N VAL A 337 40.29 -3.77 16.40
CA VAL A 337 40.39 -3.04 17.66
C VAL A 337 39.30 -1.96 17.72
N ASP A 338 38.38 -2.08 18.68
CA ASP A 338 37.42 -1.05 19.05
C ASP A 338 38.07 -0.09 20.04
N GLU A 339 38.19 1.17 19.67
CA GLU A 339 38.75 2.27 20.44
C GLU A 339 38.14 3.59 19.97
N PRO A 340 38.06 4.65 20.80
CA PRO A 340 37.58 5.94 20.31
C PRO A 340 38.42 6.42 19.11
N ILE A 341 37.71 6.76 18.04
CA ILE A 341 38.30 7.19 16.76
C ILE A 341 38.18 8.71 16.64
N GLU A 342 39.30 9.35 16.28
CA GLU A 342 39.37 10.77 16.00
C GLU A 342 40.28 10.99 14.79
N PHE A 343 39.80 11.63 13.75
CA PHE A 343 40.56 12.03 12.58
C PHE A 343 40.80 13.52 12.59
N GLU A 344 41.75 13.99 11.78
CA GLU A 344 41.98 15.41 11.53
C GLU A 344 40.65 16.08 11.13
N ALA A 345 40.31 17.20 11.80
CA ALA A 345 39.08 17.97 11.58
C ALA A 345 37.76 17.23 11.83
N SER A 346 37.75 16.13 12.56
CA SER A 346 36.53 15.40 12.91
C SER A 346 36.19 15.47 14.41
N LYS A 347 34.91 15.22 14.73
CA LYS A 347 34.52 14.92 16.12
C LYS A 347 34.89 13.48 16.45
N PRO A 348 35.32 13.19 17.70
CA PRO A 348 35.55 11.82 18.13
C PRO A 348 34.32 10.97 18.01
N LYS A 349 34.46 9.73 17.52
CA LYS A 349 33.42 8.70 17.49
C LYS A 349 33.81 7.50 18.32
N SER A 350 32.88 6.88 19.02
CA SER A 350 33.11 5.69 19.84
C SER A 350 31.93 4.75 19.80
N SER A 351 32.16 3.50 20.16
CA SER A 351 31.07 2.57 20.47
C SER A 351 30.45 2.93 21.82
N TRP A 352 29.15 2.73 21.96
CA TRP A 352 28.37 3.13 23.15
C TRP A 352 28.92 2.49 24.44
N PHE A 353 29.45 1.26 24.34
CA PHE A 353 30.00 0.48 25.46
C PHE A 353 31.49 0.70 25.70
N ASN A 354 32.22 1.35 24.77
CA ASN A 354 33.68 1.57 24.86
C ASN A 354 34.04 3.00 24.48
N ARG A 355 33.94 3.90 25.45
CA ARG A 355 34.15 5.33 25.22
C ARG A 355 35.62 5.78 25.46
N ASN A 356 36.42 4.99 26.16
CA ASN A 356 37.76 5.41 26.56
C ASN A 356 38.83 4.31 26.46
N GLY A 357 38.43 3.07 26.18
CA GLY A 357 39.33 1.90 26.18
C GLY A 357 39.75 1.45 24.80
N LYS A 358 40.58 0.40 24.80
CA LYS A 358 40.89 -0.41 23.61
C LYS A 358 40.47 -1.85 23.90
N MET A 359 39.74 -2.48 22.97
CA MET A 359 39.44 -3.90 23.06
C MET A 359 39.41 -4.51 21.66
N GLU A 360 39.92 -5.73 21.56
CA GLU A 360 39.79 -6.51 20.33
C GLU A 360 38.40 -7.12 20.25
N LEU A 361 37.74 -6.98 19.12
CA LEU A 361 36.43 -7.56 18.84
C LEU A 361 36.51 -8.38 17.56
N THR A 362 35.95 -9.59 17.62
CA THR A 362 35.59 -10.32 16.41
C THR A 362 34.36 -9.67 15.78
N ASP A 363 34.02 -10.05 14.57
CA ASP A 363 32.80 -9.63 13.91
C ASP A 363 31.52 -10.07 14.68
N LEU A 364 31.54 -11.27 15.32
CA LEU A 364 30.46 -11.73 16.19
C LEU A 364 30.31 -10.84 17.44
N ASP A 365 31.41 -10.49 18.11
CA ASP A 365 31.39 -9.58 19.25
C ASP A 365 30.90 -8.19 18.85
N ALA A 366 31.28 -7.73 17.65
CA ALA A 366 30.87 -6.45 17.11
C ALA A 366 29.36 -6.42 16.77
N LEU A 367 28.79 -7.52 16.29
CA LEU A 367 27.36 -7.66 16.07
C LEU A 367 26.59 -7.74 17.40
N GLU A 368 27.04 -8.58 18.35
CA GLU A 368 26.45 -8.75 19.67
C GLU A 368 26.31 -7.43 20.42
N ARG A 369 27.41 -6.65 20.51
CA ARG A 369 27.50 -5.36 21.20
C ARG A 369 27.09 -4.18 20.35
N SER A 370 26.85 -4.41 19.06
CA SER A 370 26.54 -3.35 18.10
C SER A 370 27.63 -2.28 17.97
N SER A 371 28.92 -2.67 17.80
CA SER A 371 30.04 -1.76 17.66
C SER A 371 29.94 -0.88 16.43
N ASN A 372 29.97 0.45 16.60
CA ASN A 372 30.08 1.40 15.49
C ASN A 372 31.50 1.43 14.96
N VAL A 373 32.48 1.39 15.87
CA VAL A 373 33.93 1.51 15.54
C VAL A 373 34.37 0.33 14.67
N TYR A 374 33.89 -0.88 14.96
CA TYR A 374 34.18 -2.03 14.11
C TYR A 374 33.73 -1.77 12.67
N MET A 375 32.50 -1.27 12.46
CA MET A 375 31.96 -0.99 11.13
C MET A 375 32.72 0.14 10.43
N ILE A 376 33.11 1.20 11.18
CA ILE A 376 33.92 2.31 10.67
C ILE A 376 35.26 1.78 10.16
N LYS A 377 35.98 1.00 10.97
CA LYS A 377 37.29 0.45 10.57
C LYS A 377 37.21 -0.57 9.45
N LEU A 378 36.12 -1.38 9.43
CA LEU A 378 35.84 -2.28 8.31
C LEU A 378 35.61 -1.49 7.01
N ALA A 379 34.80 -0.44 7.05
CA ALA A 379 34.58 0.45 5.91
C ALA A 379 35.86 1.15 5.45
N MET A 380 36.72 1.56 6.38
CA MET A 380 38.06 2.10 6.05
C MET A 380 38.89 1.07 5.26
N LYS A 381 38.94 -0.19 5.72
CA LYS A 381 39.65 -1.28 5.00
C LYS A 381 39.09 -1.45 3.58
N MET A 382 37.76 -1.51 3.44
CA MET A 382 37.07 -1.60 2.13
C MET A 382 37.32 -0.38 1.24
N GLY A 383 37.52 0.80 1.84
CA GLY A 383 37.85 2.06 1.16
C GLY A 383 39.35 2.23 0.85
N GLY A 384 40.19 1.24 1.20
CA GLY A 384 41.65 1.24 0.92
C GLY A 384 42.52 1.78 2.04
N GLN A 385 41.97 2.20 3.18
CA GLN A 385 42.75 2.62 4.35
C GLN A 385 42.73 1.53 5.43
N THR A 386 43.81 0.75 5.52
CA THR A 386 43.93 -0.42 6.41
C THR A 386 44.41 -0.09 7.82
N THR A 387 44.96 1.11 8.04
CA THR A 387 45.50 1.53 9.32
C THR A 387 44.77 2.76 9.85
N TYR A 388 44.60 2.82 11.16
CA TYR A 388 44.08 3.96 11.89
C TYR A 388 45.16 4.57 12.75
N GLU A 389 45.32 5.89 12.66
CA GLU A 389 46.17 6.70 13.52
C GLU A 389 45.32 7.83 14.14
N LYS A 390 45.39 7.99 15.46
CA LYS A 390 44.63 9.02 16.17
C LYS A 390 45.07 10.42 15.72
N GLY A 391 44.11 11.26 15.31
CA GLY A 391 44.34 12.58 14.75
C GLY A 391 44.90 12.57 13.32
N GLY A 392 45.09 11.39 12.72
CA GLY A 392 45.53 11.22 11.34
C GLY A 392 44.45 11.60 10.32
N ARG A 393 44.86 11.68 9.05
CA ARG A 393 43.92 11.99 7.97
C ARG A 393 43.10 10.77 7.59
N LEU A 394 41.81 10.99 7.29
CA LEU A 394 40.95 9.99 6.63
C LEU A 394 41.18 10.08 5.12
N ASN A 395 41.69 9.01 4.53
CA ASN A 395 42.03 8.93 3.11
C ASN A 395 41.48 7.63 2.50
N ILE A 396 40.15 7.60 2.30
CA ILE A 396 39.43 6.48 1.66
C ILE A 396 38.93 6.86 0.28
N ASN A 397 38.80 5.87 -0.59
CA ASN A 397 38.21 6.07 -1.89
C ASN A 397 36.66 6.21 -1.75
N LEU A 398 36.12 7.30 -2.26
CA LEU A 398 34.68 7.58 -2.19
C LEU A 398 33.81 6.60 -3.04
N SER A 399 34.43 5.81 -3.92
CA SER A 399 33.74 4.67 -4.56
C SER A 399 33.22 3.63 -3.55
N LEU A 400 33.62 3.76 -2.28
CA LEU A 400 33.08 2.98 -1.17
C LEU A 400 31.55 3.11 -1.05
N PHE A 401 30.96 4.29 -1.37
CA PHE A 401 29.52 4.47 -1.40
C PHE A 401 28.84 3.52 -2.38
N ASP A 402 29.32 3.48 -3.62
CA ASP A 402 28.75 2.62 -4.66
C ASP A 402 28.99 1.15 -4.33
N LYS A 403 30.20 0.81 -3.85
CA LYS A 403 30.56 -0.54 -3.43
C LYS A 403 29.63 -1.06 -2.33
N LEU A 404 29.40 -0.30 -1.26
CA LEU A 404 28.48 -0.69 -0.19
C LEU A 404 27.04 -0.81 -0.69
N ARG A 405 26.58 0.10 -1.56
CA ARG A 405 25.24 0.01 -2.16
C ARG A 405 25.07 -1.23 -3.03
N GLU A 406 26.06 -1.59 -3.83
CA GLU A 406 26.05 -2.80 -4.64
C GLU A 406 25.93 -4.06 -3.77
N TYR A 407 26.65 -4.13 -2.66
CA TYR A 407 26.52 -5.23 -1.71
C TYR A 407 25.16 -5.20 -1.00
N TYR A 408 24.73 -4.05 -0.50
CA TYR A 408 23.45 -3.90 0.20
C TYR A 408 22.25 -4.24 -0.72
N ALA A 409 22.34 -3.91 -2.01
CA ALA A 409 21.32 -4.24 -2.99
C ALA A 409 21.10 -5.75 -3.16
N GLN A 410 22.14 -6.57 -2.92
CA GLN A 410 22.00 -8.03 -2.95
C GLN A 410 21.04 -8.54 -1.88
N PHE A 411 20.87 -7.81 -0.79
CA PHE A 411 19.93 -8.10 0.30
C PHE A 411 18.55 -7.44 0.09
N GLY A 412 18.42 -6.51 -0.86
CA GLY A 412 17.20 -5.74 -1.10
C GLY A 412 17.20 -4.33 -0.52
N LEU A 413 18.28 -3.90 0.13
CA LEU A 413 18.39 -2.54 0.66
C LEU A 413 18.69 -1.53 -0.46
N GLY A 414 17.93 -0.43 -0.52
CA GLY A 414 18.09 0.64 -1.52
C GLY A 414 17.59 0.31 -2.92
N VAL A 415 16.95 -0.83 -3.11
CA VAL A 415 16.35 -1.27 -4.38
C VAL A 415 14.92 -1.75 -4.14
N ARG A 416 14.13 -1.87 -5.20
CA ARG A 416 12.80 -2.45 -5.10
C ARG A 416 12.86 -3.90 -4.65
N THR A 417 11.97 -4.27 -3.72
CA THR A 417 11.87 -5.65 -3.22
C THR A 417 11.25 -6.59 -4.25
N GLY A 418 10.45 -6.03 -5.16
CA GLY A 418 9.72 -6.77 -6.18
C GLY A 418 8.40 -7.34 -5.68
N ILE A 419 7.85 -6.78 -4.62
CA ILE A 419 6.49 -7.12 -4.14
C ILE A 419 5.47 -6.95 -5.28
N ASP A 420 4.45 -7.78 -5.28
CA ASP A 420 3.36 -7.77 -6.26
C ASP A 420 2.38 -6.59 -6.07
N LEU A 421 2.93 -5.38 -5.99
CA LEU A 421 2.21 -4.11 -5.91
C LEU A 421 2.85 -3.08 -6.85
N PRO A 422 2.06 -2.16 -7.43
CA PRO A 422 2.61 -1.03 -8.16
C PRO A 422 3.18 0.02 -7.18
N ASN A 423 4.06 0.88 -7.69
CA ASN A 423 4.54 2.09 -7.00
C ASN A 423 5.29 1.84 -5.68
N GLU A 424 6.02 0.73 -5.58
CA GLU A 424 6.87 0.42 -4.44
C GLU A 424 8.00 1.45 -4.26
N GLY A 425 8.21 1.90 -3.02
CA GLY A 425 9.35 2.75 -2.62
C GLY A 425 10.67 1.99 -2.63
N LYS A 426 11.72 2.61 -3.17
CA LYS A 426 13.07 2.02 -3.19
C LYS A 426 14.02 2.57 -2.12
N GLY A 427 13.47 3.32 -1.13
CA GLY A 427 14.29 4.04 -0.15
C GLY A 427 14.84 5.36 -0.72
N TYR A 428 15.75 5.97 0.02
CA TYR A 428 16.42 7.20 -0.38
C TYR A 428 17.92 6.99 -0.45
N ASN A 429 18.51 7.35 -1.58
CA ASN A 429 19.95 7.32 -1.80
C ASN A 429 20.52 8.73 -1.56
N GLY A 430 21.37 8.87 -0.55
CA GLY A 430 21.99 10.14 -0.16
C GLY A 430 23.05 10.65 -1.15
N GLY A 431 23.33 9.92 -2.22
CA GLY A 431 24.39 10.27 -3.18
C GLY A 431 25.79 9.95 -2.68
N THR A 432 26.77 10.66 -3.19
CA THR A 432 28.17 10.61 -2.75
C THR A 432 28.48 11.90 -1.99
N ALA A 433 28.95 11.77 -0.76
CA ALA A 433 29.33 12.88 0.10
C ALA A 433 30.82 12.77 0.46
N ASP A 434 31.22 13.28 1.63
CA ASP A 434 32.58 13.19 2.10
C ASP A 434 32.96 11.80 2.69
N ALA A 435 34.24 11.61 3.01
CA ALA A 435 34.74 10.36 3.55
C ALA A 435 34.12 10.00 4.92
N PHE A 436 33.78 10.99 5.74
CA PHE A 436 33.13 10.73 7.04
C PHE A 436 31.73 10.19 6.87
N SER A 437 30.96 10.73 5.92
CA SER A 437 29.65 10.24 5.55
C SER A 437 29.69 8.80 5.03
N ALA A 438 30.75 8.41 4.30
CA ALA A 438 30.94 7.04 3.87
C ALA A 438 31.16 6.07 5.06
N LEU A 439 31.82 6.52 6.12
CA LEU A 439 31.97 5.74 7.36
C LEU A 439 30.61 5.64 8.11
N ASP A 440 29.82 6.72 8.13
CA ASP A 440 28.51 6.74 8.75
C ASP A 440 27.52 5.84 8.02
N PHE A 441 27.64 5.74 6.70
CA PHE A 441 26.87 4.81 5.90
C PHE A 441 27.03 3.34 6.35
N ALA A 442 28.24 2.93 6.73
CA ALA A 442 28.53 1.56 7.14
C ALA A 442 27.79 1.09 8.41
N PHE A 443 27.23 2.01 9.20
CA PHE A 443 26.40 1.65 10.37
C PHE A 443 24.98 2.26 10.31
N GLY A 444 24.53 2.65 9.11
CA GLY A 444 23.13 2.95 8.81
C GLY A 444 22.67 4.38 9.08
N GLN A 445 23.57 5.36 9.00
CA GLN A 445 23.26 6.77 9.24
C GLN A 445 23.33 7.65 7.97
N PHE A 446 23.14 7.09 6.78
CA PHE A 446 23.27 7.85 5.54
C PHE A 446 22.11 7.63 4.55
N ASP A 447 22.01 6.42 4.00
CA ASP A 447 20.86 6.07 3.13
C ASP A 447 19.64 5.67 3.98
N LEU A 448 18.43 5.83 3.41
CA LEU A 448 17.18 5.50 4.09
C LEU A 448 16.52 4.30 3.41
N TYR A 449 15.92 3.43 4.20
CA TYR A 449 15.27 2.20 3.73
C TYR A 449 13.84 2.09 4.19
N THR A 450 13.04 1.25 3.51
CA THR A 450 11.64 0.99 3.92
C THR A 450 11.57 -0.19 4.89
N PRO A 451 10.55 -0.26 5.75
CA PRO A 451 10.32 -1.44 6.61
C PRO A 451 10.23 -2.75 5.82
N LEU A 452 9.63 -2.73 4.63
CA LEU A 452 9.55 -3.90 3.74
C LEU A 452 10.94 -4.36 3.26
N GLN A 453 11.82 -3.43 2.91
CA GLN A 453 13.20 -3.76 2.55
C GLN A 453 13.94 -4.43 3.71
N LEU A 454 13.71 -4.00 4.96
CA LEU A 454 14.29 -4.66 6.13
C LEU A 454 13.80 -6.10 6.29
N ALA A 455 12.50 -6.36 6.05
CA ALA A 455 11.96 -7.72 6.11
C ALA A 455 12.57 -8.63 5.04
N GLN A 456 12.70 -8.15 3.79
CA GLN A 456 13.36 -8.90 2.72
C GLN A 456 14.84 -9.16 3.04
N TYR A 457 15.54 -8.16 3.53
CA TYR A 457 16.94 -8.26 3.92
C TYR A 457 17.15 -9.34 5.00
N MET A 458 16.38 -9.29 6.07
CA MET A 458 16.48 -10.31 7.13
C MET A 458 16.05 -11.70 6.61
N SER A 459 15.03 -11.77 5.74
CA SER A 459 14.63 -13.02 5.11
C SER A 459 15.75 -13.64 4.27
N THR A 460 16.50 -12.80 3.56
CA THR A 460 17.66 -13.23 2.74
C THR A 460 18.76 -13.86 3.61
N ILE A 461 19.04 -13.30 4.79
CA ILE A 461 19.99 -13.91 5.72
C ILE A 461 19.43 -15.20 6.33
N ALA A 462 18.19 -15.16 6.79
CA ALA A 462 17.53 -16.27 7.49
C ALA A 462 17.44 -17.54 6.62
N ASN A 463 17.13 -17.39 5.33
CA ASN A 463 16.93 -18.53 4.42
C ASN A 463 18.20 -19.09 3.76
N GLY A 464 19.38 -18.57 4.13
CA GLY A 464 20.64 -19.05 3.56
C GLY A 464 21.12 -18.29 2.33
N GLY A 465 20.70 -17.03 2.17
CA GLY A 465 21.26 -16.11 1.18
C GLY A 465 20.47 -15.97 -0.11
N THR A 466 19.26 -16.49 -0.18
CA THR A 466 18.40 -16.33 -1.36
C THR A 466 17.47 -15.14 -1.17
N ARG A 467 17.62 -14.11 -2.00
CA ARG A 467 16.71 -12.97 -2.00
C ARG A 467 15.45 -13.31 -2.78
N ILE A 468 14.33 -13.38 -2.08
CA ILE A 468 13.00 -13.71 -2.60
C ILE A 468 12.15 -12.44 -2.62
N ALA A 469 11.40 -12.21 -3.71
CA ALA A 469 10.44 -11.12 -3.77
C ALA A 469 9.29 -11.38 -2.78
N PRO A 470 8.91 -10.39 -1.95
CA PRO A 470 7.70 -10.47 -1.15
C PRO A 470 6.48 -10.62 -2.06
N ARG A 471 5.47 -11.36 -1.63
CA ARG A 471 4.20 -11.47 -2.35
C ARG A 471 3.01 -11.43 -1.40
N LEU A 472 1.92 -10.87 -1.87
CA LEU A 472 0.64 -10.79 -1.18
C LEU A 472 -0.38 -11.79 -1.72
N VAL A 473 -0.27 -12.17 -3.00
CA VAL A 473 -1.16 -13.14 -3.65
C VAL A 473 -0.43 -14.48 -3.79
N LYS A 474 -1.07 -15.56 -3.35
CA LYS A 474 -0.54 -16.92 -3.50
C LYS A 474 -1.28 -17.74 -4.55
N GLU A 475 -2.60 -17.55 -4.71
CA GLU A 475 -3.44 -18.33 -5.61
C GLU A 475 -4.48 -17.44 -6.29
N ILE A 476 -4.84 -17.81 -7.51
CA ILE A 476 -5.93 -17.21 -8.29
C ILE A 476 -6.97 -18.30 -8.52
N HIS A 477 -8.22 -18.02 -8.20
CA HIS A 477 -9.34 -18.94 -8.30
C HIS A 477 -10.43 -18.36 -9.19
N GLU A 478 -11.07 -19.20 -9.99
CA GLU A 478 -12.29 -18.83 -10.70
C GLU A 478 -13.38 -18.37 -9.71
N THR A 479 -14.29 -17.54 -10.19
CA THR A 479 -15.53 -17.26 -9.45
C THR A 479 -16.52 -18.40 -9.67
N SER A 480 -17.02 -18.99 -8.59
CA SER A 480 -18.03 -20.04 -8.67
C SER A 480 -19.36 -19.47 -9.20
N PRO A 481 -20.22 -20.29 -9.80
CA PRO A 481 -21.55 -19.85 -10.26
C PRO A 481 -22.42 -19.24 -9.13
N SER A 482 -22.15 -19.57 -7.88
CA SER A 482 -22.83 -19.02 -6.70
C SER A 482 -22.16 -17.75 -6.15
N GLY A 483 -21.12 -17.23 -6.79
CA GLY A 483 -20.43 -16.00 -6.41
C GLY A 483 -19.33 -16.15 -5.35
N GLY A 484 -18.87 -17.37 -5.04
CA GLY A 484 -17.75 -17.62 -4.12
C GLY A 484 -16.46 -18.01 -4.82
N ILE A 485 -15.49 -18.50 -4.05
CA ILE A 485 -14.24 -19.06 -4.57
C ILE A 485 -14.56 -20.36 -5.33
N GLY A 486 -14.15 -20.42 -6.58
CA GLY A 486 -14.28 -21.57 -7.48
C GLY A 486 -13.01 -22.42 -7.54
N ASN A 487 -12.80 -23.07 -8.69
CA ASN A 487 -11.62 -23.90 -8.90
C ASN A 487 -10.33 -23.06 -8.92
N LEU A 488 -9.23 -23.70 -8.54
CA LEU A 488 -7.89 -23.12 -8.69
C LEU A 488 -7.61 -22.89 -10.18
N GLU A 489 -7.28 -21.67 -10.54
CA GLU A 489 -6.93 -21.25 -11.91
C GLU A 489 -5.42 -21.14 -12.07
N ASP A 490 -4.74 -20.51 -11.11
CA ASP A 490 -3.29 -20.36 -11.15
C ASP A 490 -2.69 -20.25 -9.74
N VAL A 491 -1.40 -20.52 -9.61
CA VAL A 491 -0.59 -20.34 -8.41
C VAL A 491 0.49 -19.32 -8.69
N VAL A 492 0.52 -18.23 -7.94
CA VAL A 492 1.59 -17.24 -8.07
C VAL A 492 2.89 -17.85 -7.54
N PRO A 493 3.92 -18.03 -8.37
CA PRO A 493 5.13 -18.71 -7.94
C PRO A 493 6.00 -17.85 -7.03
N THR A 494 6.80 -18.51 -6.18
CA THR A 494 7.89 -17.83 -5.46
C THR A 494 8.90 -17.29 -6.48
N LYS A 495 9.19 -15.99 -6.39
CA LYS A 495 10.12 -15.31 -7.32
C LYS A 495 11.47 -15.07 -6.64
N ILE A 496 12.48 -15.80 -7.08
CA ILE A 496 13.86 -15.57 -6.66
C ILE A 496 14.42 -14.38 -7.45
N MET A 497 14.96 -13.38 -6.73
CA MET A 497 15.56 -12.18 -7.32
C MET A 497 17.05 -12.38 -7.57
N ASN A 498 17.78 -12.89 -6.58
CA ASN A 498 19.21 -13.22 -6.64
C ASN A 498 19.60 -14.09 -5.43
N SER A 499 20.84 -14.57 -5.44
CA SER A 499 21.50 -15.14 -4.26
C SER A 499 22.74 -14.30 -3.93
N ILE A 500 23.00 -14.09 -2.64
CA ILE A 500 24.18 -13.35 -2.20
C ILE A 500 25.45 -14.19 -2.40
N GLN A 501 26.56 -13.53 -2.68
CA GLN A 501 27.81 -14.20 -3.07
C GLN A 501 28.71 -14.43 -1.86
N VAL A 502 28.21 -15.20 -0.89
CA VAL A 502 28.99 -15.67 0.27
C VAL A 502 28.77 -17.15 0.50
N SER A 503 29.73 -17.81 1.13
CA SER A 503 29.60 -19.23 1.48
C SER A 503 28.52 -19.44 2.55
N LYS A 504 27.94 -20.65 2.59
CA LYS A 504 27.03 -21.03 3.67
C LYS A 504 27.67 -20.90 5.04
N GLU A 505 28.97 -21.20 5.16
CA GLU A 505 29.72 -21.11 6.40
C GLU A 505 29.76 -19.67 6.94
N ILE A 506 30.01 -18.68 6.07
CA ILE A 506 29.97 -17.26 6.44
C ILE A 506 28.57 -16.85 6.87
N LEU A 507 27.53 -17.31 6.15
CA LEU A 507 26.14 -17.01 6.54
C LEU A 507 25.76 -17.60 7.90
N ASP A 508 26.13 -18.86 8.15
CA ASP A 508 25.87 -19.50 9.43
C ASP A 508 26.64 -18.80 10.56
N HIS A 509 27.88 -18.35 10.29
CA HIS A 509 28.66 -17.53 11.22
C HIS A 509 27.94 -16.21 11.56
N ILE A 510 27.41 -15.50 10.57
CA ILE A 510 26.66 -14.24 10.82
C ILE A 510 25.34 -14.50 11.55
N LYS A 511 24.66 -15.61 11.28
CA LYS A 511 23.47 -16.01 12.06
C LYS A 511 23.79 -16.24 13.52
N GLU A 512 24.95 -16.81 13.85
CA GLU A 512 25.43 -16.90 15.22
C GLU A 512 25.60 -15.51 15.86
N GLY A 513 26.13 -14.52 15.11
CA GLY A 513 26.20 -13.14 15.57
C GLY A 513 24.84 -12.55 15.89
N LEU A 514 23.83 -12.80 15.03
CA LEU A 514 22.44 -12.39 15.27
C LEU A 514 21.80 -13.09 16.47
N TYR A 515 22.13 -14.35 16.71
CA TYR A 515 21.73 -15.08 17.90
C TYR A 515 22.33 -14.50 19.18
N ARG A 516 23.62 -14.10 19.15
CA ARG A 516 24.27 -13.43 20.30
C ARG A 516 23.63 -12.09 20.63
N VAL A 517 23.13 -11.32 19.66
CA VAL A 517 22.38 -10.08 19.94
C VAL A 517 21.20 -10.30 20.88
N THR A 518 20.54 -11.44 20.78
CA THR A 518 19.30 -11.76 21.50
C THR A 518 19.53 -12.69 22.71
N HIS A 519 20.62 -13.45 22.75
CA HIS A 519 20.90 -14.46 23.78
C HIS A 519 22.25 -14.28 24.49
N GLY A 520 23.20 -13.59 23.86
CA GLY A 520 24.54 -13.40 24.40
C GLY A 520 24.56 -12.55 25.68
N GLU A 521 25.65 -12.62 26.41
CA GLU A 521 25.83 -11.89 27.68
C GLU A 521 25.73 -10.37 27.48
N ASN A 522 26.30 -9.87 26.39
CA ASN A 522 26.34 -8.46 26.03
C ASN A 522 25.36 -8.11 24.91
N GLY A 523 24.44 -9.00 24.58
CA GLY A 523 23.49 -8.83 23.50
C GLY A 523 22.54 -7.65 23.74
N THR A 524 22.42 -6.77 22.75
CA THR A 524 21.65 -5.53 22.86
C THR A 524 20.14 -5.75 23.00
N SER A 525 19.63 -6.96 22.76
CA SER A 525 18.24 -7.35 22.96
C SER A 525 18.08 -8.60 23.87
N ALA A 526 19.13 -8.97 24.60
CA ALA A 526 19.12 -10.14 25.47
C ALA A 526 18.11 -10.03 26.61
N THR A 527 17.83 -8.83 27.12
CA THR A 527 16.80 -8.58 28.12
C THR A 527 15.39 -8.98 27.65
N THR A 528 15.12 -8.84 26.35
CA THR A 528 13.82 -9.16 25.75
C THR A 528 13.69 -10.64 25.34
N PHE A 529 14.78 -11.29 24.86
CA PHE A 529 14.69 -12.58 24.20
C PHE A 529 15.50 -13.72 24.82
N ARG A 530 16.41 -13.50 25.77
CA ARG A 530 17.29 -14.54 26.32
C ARG A 530 16.58 -15.82 26.76
N THR A 531 15.38 -15.69 27.31
CA THR A 531 14.58 -16.83 27.77
C THR A 531 13.40 -17.14 26.84
N TYR A 532 13.32 -16.46 25.70
CA TYR A 532 12.22 -16.63 24.77
C TYR A 532 12.36 -17.94 23.99
N SER A 533 11.26 -18.66 23.84
CA SER A 533 11.20 -19.89 23.05
C SER A 533 9.97 -19.82 22.12
N PRO A 534 10.11 -20.14 20.81
CA PRO A 534 11.34 -20.59 20.17
C PRO A 534 12.40 -19.49 20.14
N GLN A 535 13.68 -19.88 19.99
CA GLN A 535 14.79 -18.94 19.97
C GLN A 535 14.69 -17.97 18.79
N VAL A 536 14.91 -16.70 19.09
CA VAL A 536 14.90 -15.59 18.10
C VAL A 536 16.33 -15.17 17.83
N ALA A 537 16.67 -14.89 16.59
CA ALA A 537 17.88 -14.21 16.22
C ALA A 537 17.55 -12.86 15.55
N GLY A 538 18.33 -11.83 15.80
CA GLY A 538 17.98 -10.52 15.27
C GLY A 538 19.02 -9.43 15.49
N LYS A 539 18.70 -8.20 15.10
CA LYS A 539 19.55 -7.03 15.29
C LYS A 539 18.73 -5.81 15.66
N THR A 540 19.15 -5.11 16.70
CA THR A 540 18.60 -3.81 17.11
C THR A 540 19.22 -2.67 16.29
N GLY A 541 18.45 -1.62 16.06
CA GLY A 541 18.91 -0.38 15.46
C GLY A 541 18.39 0.83 16.21
N THR A 542 19.28 1.79 16.40
CA THR A 542 18.98 3.15 16.82
C THR A 542 19.70 4.08 15.87
N THR A 543 19.03 5.10 15.36
CA THR A 543 19.57 6.03 14.37
C THR A 543 19.24 7.43 14.78
N GLU A 544 20.26 8.28 14.89
CA GLU A 544 20.06 9.72 14.93
C GLU A 544 19.50 10.18 13.57
N ALA A 545 18.43 10.95 13.59
CA ALA A 545 17.73 11.45 12.42
C ALA A 545 17.21 12.86 12.68
N PHE A 546 16.71 13.50 11.63
CA PHE A 546 15.95 14.73 11.76
C PHE A 546 14.47 14.45 11.57
N TYR A 547 13.65 15.09 12.38
CA TYR A 547 12.20 14.95 12.28
C TYR A 547 11.69 15.41 10.91
N SER A 548 11.00 14.52 10.22
CA SER A 548 10.32 14.77 8.95
C SER A 548 8.82 14.42 8.99
N GLY A 549 8.27 14.27 10.18
CA GLY A 549 6.85 14.02 10.41
C GLY A 549 5.96 15.26 10.19
N PRO A 550 4.64 15.14 10.42
CA PRO A 550 3.68 16.18 10.08
C PRO A 550 3.69 17.40 11.02
N ASN A 551 4.17 17.27 12.26
CA ASN A 551 4.11 18.34 13.24
C ASN A 551 5.21 19.39 13.01
N PRO A 552 4.86 20.62 12.59
CA PRO A 552 5.85 21.66 12.27
C PRO A 552 6.68 22.13 13.49
N ALA A 553 6.18 21.91 14.72
CA ALA A 553 6.90 22.28 15.93
C ALA A 553 8.23 21.51 16.10
N TYR A 554 8.32 20.31 15.50
CA TYR A 554 9.52 19.47 15.58
C TYR A 554 10.33 19.44 14.27
N LYS A 555 9.91 20.19 13.25
CA LYS A 555 10.56 20.16 11.93
C LYS A 555 12.07 20.41 12.04
N ASN A 556 12.86 19.47 11.52
CA ASN A 556 14.32 19.47 11.55
C ASN A 556 14.93 19.36 12.97
N GLU A 557 14.17 19.05 14.01
CA GLU A 557 14.75 18.71 15.31
C GLU A 557 15.42 17.34 15.25
N ALA A 558 16.46 17.16 16.07
CA ALA A 558 17.13 15.88 16.22
C ALA A 558 16.19 14.89 16.93
N VAL A 559 16.08 13.70 16.37
CA VAL A 559 15.25 12.59 16.88
C VAL A 559 15.99 11.28 16.69
N GLU A 560 15.51 10.22 17.35
CA GLU A 560 16.00 8.87 17.16
C GLU A 560 14.93 7.97 16.52
N ASN A 561 15.35 7.08 15.63
CA ASN A 561 14.50 6.00 15.12
C ASN A 561 14.88 4.70 15.82
N SER A 562 13.89 3.95 16.29
CA SER A 562 14.04 2.60 16.83
C SER A 562 13.68 1.58 15.76
N SER A 563 14.53 0.60 15.53
CA SER A 563 14.28 -0.49 14.57
C SER A 563 14.74 -1.84 15.13
N PHE A 564 14.11 -2.90 14.67
CA PHE A 564 14.48 -4.27 15.00
C PHE A 564 14.14 -5.20 13.84
N ILE A 565 15.09 -6.01 13.44
CA ILE A 565 14.91 -7.07 12.46
C ILE A 565 15.26 -8.41 13.09
N SER A 566 14.45 -9.43 12.84
CA SER A 566 14.63 -10.72 13.50
C SER A 566 13.94 -11.85 12.76
N TYR A 567 14.30 -13.07 13.09
CA TYR A 567 13.63 -14.28 12.62
C TYR A 567 13.55 -15.34 13.73
N ALA A 568 12.61 -16.23 13.59
CA ALA A 568 12.39 -17.38 14.49
C ALA A 568 11.75 -18.55 13.72
N PRO A 569 11.93 -19.80 14.20
CA PRO A 569 12.98 -20.26 15.13
C PRO A 569 14.39 -20.07 14.55
N TYR A 570 15.39 -19.96 15.41
CA TYR A 570 16.79 -19.79 14.98
C TYR A 570 17.27 -20.92 14.05
N ASP A 571 16.98 -22.17 14.43
CA ASP A 571 17.47 -23.34 13.68
C ASP A 571 16.71 -23.59 12.36
N ASN A 572 15.42 -23.24 12.32
CA ASN A 572 14.57 -23.46 11.15
C ASN A 572 13.63 -22.26 10.94
N PRO A 573 14.11 -21.16 10.34
CA PRO A 573 13.34 -19.93 10.20
C PRO A 573 11.99 -20.14 9.51
N GLU A 574 10.91 -19.73 10.19
CA GLU A 574 9.53 -19.78 9.67
C GLU A 574 8.94 -18.39 9.48
N ILE A 575 9.40 -17.45 10.28
CA ILE A 575 8.88 -16.10 10.34
C ILE A 575 10.03 -15.09 10.52
N VAL A 576 9.97 -14.02 9.74
CA VAL A 576 10.80 -12.82 9.89
C VAL A 576 9.89 -11.68 10.35
N VAL A 577 10.37 -10.90 11.29
CA VAL A 577 9.68 -9.70 11.80
C VAL A 577 10.60 -8.50 11.68
N ALA A 578 10.14 -7.47 10.99
CA ALA A 578 10.76 -6.15 10.95
C ALA A 578 9.84 -5.12 11.60
N VAL A 579 10.37 -4.36 12.56
CA VAL A 579 9.65 -3.29 13.26
C VAL A 579 10.44 -2.01 13.14
N VAL A 580 9.75 -0.91 12.82
CA VAL A 580 10.31 0.45 12.74
C VAL A 580 9.38 1.41 13.46
N ALA A 581 9.93 2.16 14.41
CA ALA A 581 9.25 3.24 15.13
C ALA A 581 10.15 4.50 15.11
N PRO A 582 9.83 5.49 14.26
CA PRO A 582 10.65 6.69 14.11
C PRO A 582 10.27 7.81 15.08
N TYR A 583 11.17 8.81 15.17
CA TYR A 583 10.95 10.15 15.68
C TYR A 583 10.88 10.28 17.21
N PHE A 584 11.59 9.47 17.97
CA PHE A 584 11.73 9.69 19.42
C PHE A 584 12.61 10.92 19.68
N LYS A 585 12.05 11.99 20.24
CA LYS A 585 12.77 13.23 20.54
C LYS A 585 13.62 13.11 21.81
N ASP A 586 13.09 12.46 22.82
CA ASP A 586 13.74 12.30 24.13
C ASP A 586 14.61 11.04 24.19
N GLY A 587 14.93 10.46 23.03
CA GLY A 587 15.60 9.17 22.88
C GLY A 587 14.64 7.99 22.88
N SER A 588 14.92 6.99 22.05
CA SER A 588 14.06 5.80 21.98
C SER A 588 14.19 4.98 23.26
N PRO A 589 13.07 4.46 23.83
CA PRO A 589 13.15 3.50 24.92
C PRO A 589 14.00 2.30 24.52
N SER A 590 14.84 1.83 25.46
CA SER A 590 15.65 0.63 25.25
C SER A 590 14.79 -0.53 24.77
N ASP A 591 15.19 -1.21 23.70
CA ASP A 591 14.50 -2.36 23.12
C ASP A 591 13.07 -2.09 22.63
N TYR A 592 12.67 -0.84 22.33
CA TYR A 592 11.28 -0.55 21.97
C TYR A 592 10.80 -1.43 20.79
N ALA A 593 11.49 -1.37 19.65
CA ALA A 593 11.10 -2.15 18.48
C ALA A 593 11.21 -3.66 18.73
N ALA A 594 12.18 -4.12 19.53
CA ALA A 594 12.32 -5.52 19.92
C ALA A 594 11.18 -6.01 20.80
N LYS A 595 10.67 -5.18 21.71
CA LYS A 595 9.50 -5.49 22.54
C LYS A 595 8.22 -5.60 21.71
N VAL A 596 8.05 -4.73 20.71
CA VAL A 596 6.94 -4.84 19.75
C VAL A 596 7.06 -6.13 18.94
N ALA A 597 8.26 -6.47 18.44
CA ALA A 597 8.49 -7.72 17.71
C ALA A 597 8.20 -8.96 18.59
N LYS A 598 8.52 -8.91 19.87
CA LYS A 598 8.19 -10.00 20.82
C LYS A 598 6.68 -10.22 20.90
N GLN A 599 5.87 -9.17 20.94
CA GLN A 599 4.41 -9.31 20.93
C GLN A 599 3.92 -9.95 19.63
N VAL A 600 4.56 -9.62 18.49
CA VAL A 600 4.26 -10.26 17.18
C VAL A 600 4.57 -11.77 17.23
N TYR A 601 5.72 -12.16 17.79
CA TYR A 601 6.05 -13.58 17.99
C TYR A 601 5.07 -14.27 18.95
N ASP A 602 4.68 -13.61 20.05
CA ASP A 602 3.67 -14.13 20.98
C ASP A 602 2.34 -14.39 20.25
N ALA A 603 1.92 -13.47 19.37
CA ALA A 603 0.70 -13.61 18.57
C ALA A 603 0.81 -14.75 17.55
N TYR A 604 1.97 -14.91 16.91
CA TYR A 604 2.21 -15.96 15.89
C TYR A 604 2.28 -17.36 16.52
N PHE A 605 3.07 -17.53 17.60
CA PHE A 605 3.26 -18.82 18.27
C PHE A 605 2.16 -19.15 19.30
N GLY A 606 1.08 -18.35 19.37
CA GLY A 606 -0.09 -18.64 20.23
C GLY A 606 0.15 -18.47 21.73
N LYS A 607 1.13 -17.62 22.13
CA LYS A 607 1.39 -17.35 23.54
C LYS A 607 0.45 -16.28 24.06
N THR A 608 -0.24 -16.58 25.15
CA THR A 608 -1.01 -15.56 25.90
C THR A 608 -0.04 -14.64 26.65
N SER A 609 -0.24 -13.32 26.53
CA SER A 609 0.53 -12.35 27.33
C SER A 609 0.30 -12.61 28.83
N SER A 610 1.37 -12.63 29.62
CA SER A 610 1.37 -12.95 31.06
C SER A 610 0.47 -12.05 31.92
N SER A 611 -0.10 -10.97 31.38
CA SER A 611 -1.08 -10.11 32.07
C SER A 611 -2.50 -10.71 32.15
N SER A 612 -2.84 -11.69 31.29
CA SER A 612 -4.15 -12.36 31.34
C SER A 612 -4.16 -13.59 32.26
N GLN A 613 -3.02 -14.21 32.50
CA GLN A 613 -2.95 -15.37 33.41
C GLN A 613 -3.17 -15.02 34.90
N THR A 614 -2.80 -13.79 35.31
CA THR A 614 -3.04 -13.32 36.69
C THR A 614 -4.53 -13.08 36.96
N ASN A 615 -5.28 -12.62 35.97
CA ASN A 615 -6.73 -12.36 36.15
C ASN A 615 -7.57 -13.64 36.12
N GLU A 616 -7.26 -14.61 35.26
CA GLU A 616 -7.98 -15.89 35.21
C GLU A 616 -7.71 -16.75 36.47
N ALA A 617 -6.47 -16.76 36.95
CA ALA A 617 -6.15 -17.47 38.21
C ALA A 617 -6.86 -16.81 39.41
N THR A 618 -6.98 -15.50 39.44
CA THR A 618 -7.69 -14.76 40.50
C THR A 618 -9.20 -14.95 40.41
N VAL A 619 -9.79 -14.92 39.23
CA VAL A 619 -11.23 -15.16 39.02
C VAL A 619 -11.59 -16.61 39.33
N ASN A 620 -10.80 -17.58 38.91
CA ASN A 620 -11.03 -18.99 39.20
C ASN A 620 -10.85 -19.31 40.69
N SER A 621 -9.96 -18.62 41.41
CA SER A 621 -9.83 -18.77 42.87
C SER A 621 -11.02 -18.17 43.63
N GLN A 622 -11.55 -17.04 43.17
CA GLN A 622 -12.75 -16.42 43.74
C GLN A 622 -14.02 -17.24 43.47
N ILE A 623 -14.16 -17.83 42.29
CA ILE A 623 -15.26 -18.74 41.96
C ILE A 623 -15.20 -20.02 42.83
N ARG A 624 -14.03 -20.60 43.05
CA ARG A 624 -13.86 -21.76 43.95
C ARG A 624 -14.15 -21.41 45.41
N GLN A 625 -13.77 -20.24 45.91
CA GLN A 625 -14.12 -19.80 47.27
C GLN A 625 -15.62 -19.55 47.42
N GLN A 626 -16.31 -19.01 46.43
CA GLN A 626 -17.77 -18.82 46.47
C GLN A 626 -18.54 -20.16 46.42
N GLN A 627 -18.02 -21.18 45.74
CA GLN A 627 -18.60 -22.50 45.68
C GLN A 627 -18.39 -23.28 46.98
N ASN A 628 -17.27 -23.09 47.69
CA ASN A 628 -17.02 -23.71 48.99
C ASN A 628 -17.80 -23.08 50.16
N ASN A 629 -18.18 -21.79 50.03
CA ASN A 629 -19.01 -21.13 51.05
C ASN A 629 -20.52 -21.37 50.86
N ARG A 630 -20.93 -22.13 49.84
CA ARG A 630 -22.33 -22.53 49.59
C ARG A 630 -22.61 -24.02 49.89
N ARG A 631 -21.61 -24.73 50.41
CA ARG A 631 -21.76 -26.06 51.03
C ARG A 631 -21.59 -25.94 52.54
#